data_14ce1cc6deddfe7eb2e94aacb33accbe
#
_entry.id   14ce1cc6deddfe7eb2e94aacb33accbe
#
_cell.length_a   1.000
_cell.length_b   1.000
_cell.length_c   1.000
_cell.angle_alpha   90.00
_cell.angle_beta   90.00
_cell.angle_gamma   90.00
#
_symmetry.space_group_name_H-M   'P 1'
#
loop_
_entity.id
_entity.type
_entity.pdbx_description
1 polymer ?
#
loop_
_entity_poly.entity_id
_entity_poly.type
_entity_poly.pdbx_seq_one_letter_code
_entity_poly.pdbx_strand_id
1 'polypeptide(L)'
;MDRSATPIISLLLLSIVPAAVAILGLIFYCVRRKPRSRDPTKRMLLDWVTRVQIIEGIAQGLLYLHQYSRVRIIHRDLKASNILLDKDMNPKISDFGMARICGGNELQANTSRIVGTYGYMSPEYALEGIFSIKSDVFSFGVLLLEIVSGKKNTGLYRTDSLNLLGYAWDLWTSNTTLELIDPILEDEYSSKHMLLRYVNIALLCVQESADDRPTMNDVVSMLTNEAAALRSPKQPAFSFVRNTVTSTSSTGKTEDCSVNQVTISILEAR
;
A
#
# COMPACT_ATOMS: atom_id res chain seq x y z
N MET A 1 -43.12 51.43 10.77
CA MET A 1 -43.43 50.04 10.37
C MET A 1 -42.62 49.77 9.13
N ASP A 2 -41.61 48.92 9.28
CA ASP A 2 -40.49 48.74 8.37
C ASP A 2 -40.89 47.83 7.20
N ARG A 3 -41.04 48.38 5.98
CA ARG A 3 -41.41 47.65 4.76
C ARG A 3 -40.18 47.32 3.86
N SER A 4 -38.96 47.52 4.37
CA SER A 4 -37.75 47.41 3.54
C SER A 4 -36.96 46.06 3.66
N ALA A 5 -37.32 45.20 4.61
CA ALA A 5 -36.56 43.95 4.87
C ALA A 5 -37.01 42.76 4.00
N THR A 6 -38.21 42.75 3.47
CA THR A 6 -38.76 41.61 2.72
C THR A 6 -38.10 41.34 1.34
N PRO A 7 -37.67 42.34 0.54
CA PRO A 7 -37.04 42.07 -0.75
C PRO A 7 -35.60 41.51 -0.62
N ILE A 8 -34.88 41.88 0.43
CA ILE A 8 -33.49 41.43 0.63
C ILE A 8 -33.45 39.95 1.04
N ILE A 9 -34.39 39.54 1.91
CA ILE A 9 -34.51 38.14 2.37
C ILE A 9 -34.92 37.23 1.20
N SER A 10 -35.82 37.67 0.33
CA SER A 10 -36.21 36.88 -0.84
C SER A 10 -35.09 36.76 -1.89
N LEU A 11 -34.24 37.78 -2.09
CA LEU A 11 -33.09 37.72 -2.97
C LEU A 11 -32.00 36.79 -2.42
N LEU A 12 -31.76 36.80 -1.11
CA LEU A 12 -30.80 35.89 -0.45
C LEU A 12 -31.27 34.42 -0.53
N LEU A 13 -32.56 34.17 -0.33
CA LEU A 13 -33.13 32.83 -0.47
C LEU A 13 -33.05 32.32 -1.93
N LEU A 14 -33.23 33.20 -2.93
CA LEU A 14 -33.13 32.84 -4.35
C LEU A 14 -31.70 32.43 -4.78
N SER A 15 -30.66 32.89 -4.09
CA SER A 15 -29.27 32.55 -4.39
C SER A 15 -28.73 31.38 -3.55
N ILE A 16 -29.13 31.25 -2.30
CA ILE A 16 -28.64 30.24 -1.36
C ILE A 16 -29.24 28.85 -1.66
N VAL A 17 -30.55 28.80 -2.00
CA VAL A 17 -31.23 27.53 -2.27
C VAL A 17 -30.65 26.78 -3.49
N PRO A 18 -30.43 27.44 -4.65
CA PRO A 18 -29.77 26.75 -5.79
C PRO A 18 -28.34 26.30 -5.50
N ALA A 19 -27.58 27.12 -4.74
CA ALA A 19 -26.20 26.73 -4.34
C ALA A 19 -26.20 25.51 -3.41
N ALA A 20 -27.10 25.46 -2.42
CA ALA A 20 -27.24 24.32 -1.53
C ALA A 20 -27.69 23.05 -2.28
N VAL A 21 -28.61 23.16 -3.23
CA VAL A 21 -29.06 22.04 -4.08
C VAL A 21 -27.91 21.56 -4.99
N ALA A 22 -27.11 22.46 -5.54
CA ALA A 22 -25.95 22.11 -6.35
C ALA A 22 -24.88 21.38 -5.52
N ILE A 23 -24.60 21.85 -4.30
CA ILE A 23 -23.65 21.21 -3.37
C ILE A 23 -24.17 19.84 -2.94
N LEU A 24 -25.45 19.72 -2.58
CA LEU A 24 -26.06 18.42 -2.26
C LEU A 24 -26.08 17.47 -3.46
N GLY A 25 -26.30 17.98 -4.67
CA GLY A 25 -26.18 17.23 -5.92
C GLY A 25 -24.75 16.74 -6.17
N LEU A 26 -23.75 17.58 -5.91
CA LEU A 26 -22.34 17.23 -6.03
C LEU A 26 -21.92 16.18 -4.99
N ILE A 27 -22.34 16.36 -3.74
CA ILE A 27 -22.11 15.39 -2.66
C ILE A 27 -22.78 14.07 -3.01
N PHE A 28 -24.04 14.08 -3.44
CA PHE A 28 -24.79 12.90 -3.87
C PHE A 28 -24.12 12.21 -5.08
N TYR A 29 -23.63 12.99 -6.05
CA TYR A 29 -22.86 12.49 -7.18
C TYR A 29 -21.54 11.87 -6.74
N CYS A 30 -20.79 12.51 -5.83
CA CYS A 30 -19.54 11.99 -5.28
C CYS A 30 -19.79 10.72 -4.43
N VAL A 31 -20.84 10.69 -3.60
CA VAL A 31 -21.21 9.53 -2.77
C VAL A 31 -21.74 8.37 -3.62
N ARG A 32 -22.49 8.66 -4.70
CA ARG A 32 -22.95 7.66 -5.67
C ARG A 32 -21.92 7.28 -6.73
N ARG A 33 -20.82 7.99 -6.85
CA ARG A 33 -19.68 7.51 -7.62
C ARG A 33 -19.15 6.27 -6.88
N LYS A 34 -19.84 5.14 -7.08
CA LYS A 34 -19.31 3.82 -6.72
C LYS A 34 -17.86 3.81 -7.19
N PRO A 35 -16.92 3.38 -6.34
CA PRO A 35 -15.56 3.14 -6.82
C PRO A 35 -15.73 2.30 -8.07
N ARG A 36 -15.18 2.78 -9.18
CA ARG A 36 -15.29 2.20 -10.53
C ARG A 36 -15.16 0.70 -10.38
N SER A 37 -16.26 0.00 -10.51
CA SER A 37 -16.33 -1.46 -10.41
C SER A 37 -15.14 -1.99 -11.19
N ARG A 38 -14.22 -2.70 -10.53
CA ARG A 38 -13.11 -3.36 -11.21
C ARG A 38 -13.77 -4.21 -12.28
N ASP A 39 -13.56 -3.85 -13.55
CA ASP A 39 -14.15 -4.53 -14.68
C ASP A 39 -13.78 -6.02 -14.57
N PRO A 40 -14.74 -6.92 -14.36
CA PRO A 40 -14.45 -8.34 -14.17
C PRO A 40 -13.68 -8.93 -15.35
N THR A 41 -13.95 -8.43 -16.56
CA THR A 41 -13.27 -8.86 -17.78
C THR A 41 -11.78 -8.50 -17.77
N LYS A 42 -11.41 -7.31 -17.27
CA LYS A 42 -10.00 -6.93 -17.14
C LYS A 42 -9.27 -7.70 -16.04
N ARG A 43 -10.00 -8.14 -15.02
CA ARG A 43 -9.45 -8.94 -13.94
C ARG A 43 -9.14 -10.37 -14.38
N MET A 44 -9.96 -10.94 -15.27
CA MET A 44 -9.72 -12.24 -15.90
C MET A 44 -8.49 -12.27 -16.82
N LEU A 45 -8.03 -11.11 -17.32
CA LEU A 45 -6.78 -11.01 -18.12
C LEU A 45 -5.51 -11.16 -17.24
N LEU A 46 -5.62 -11.12 -15.91
CA LEU A 46 -4.52 -11.26 -14.98
C LEU A 46 -4.58 -12.63 -14.31
N ASP A 47 -4.37 -13.67 -15.11
CA ASP A 47 -4.18 -15.03 -14.63
C ASP A 47 -2.89 -15.16 -13.79
N TRP A 48 -2.65 -16.30 -13.19
CA TRP A 48 -1.48 -16.51 -12.35
C TRP A 48 -0.17 -16.33 -13.12
N VAL A 49 -0.07 -16.87 -14.31
CA VAL A 49 1.14 -16.78 -15.16
C VAL A 49 1.46 -15.32 -15.47
N THR A 50 0.47 -14.55 -15.84
CA THR A 50 0.61 -13.11 -16.10
C THR A 50 1.00 -12.34 -14.84
N ARG A 51 0.42 -12.69 -13.67
CA ARG A 51 0.81 -12.05 -12.40
C ARG A 51 2.24 -12.36 -12.01
N VAL A 52 2.69 -13.60 -12.21
CA VAL A 52 4.10 -14.00 -12.00
C VAL A 52 5.03 -13.18 -12.89
N GLN A 53 4.72 -13.10 -14.19
CA GLN A 53 5.50 -12.30 -15.15
C GLN A 53 5.60 -10.82 -14.70
N ILE A 54 4.48 -10.25 -14.24
CA ILE A 54 4.46 -8.87 -13.74
C ILE A 54 5.32 -8.73 -12.48
N ILE A 55 5.18 -9.64 -11.50
CA ILE A 55 5.93 -9.60 -10.24
C ILE A 55 7.43 -9.70 -10.51
N GLU A 56 7.84 -10.69 -11.30
CA GLU A 56 9.25 -10.93 -11.65
C GLU A 56 9.84 -9.76 -12.43
N GLY A 57 9.09 -9.22 -13.39
CA GLY A 57 9.53 -8.07 -14.17
C GLY A 57 9.70 -6.79 -13.30
N ILE A 58 8.82 -6.55 -12.32
CA ILE A 58 8.99 -5.45 -11.35
C ILE A 58 10.23 -5.69 -10.49
N ALA A 59 10.42 -6.93 -10.00
CA ALA A 59 11.59 -7.28 -9.17
C ALA A 59 12.91 -7.09 -9.94
N GLN A 60 12.97 -7.52 -11.20
CA GLN A 60 14.13 -7.30 -12.07
C GLN A 60 14.39 -5.82 -12.34
N GLY A 61 13.31 -5.04 -12.64
CA GLY A 61 13.43 -3.61 -12.83
C GLY A 61 14.00 -2.89 -11.60
N LEU A 62 13.52 -3.27 -10.41
CA LEU A 62 13.99 -2.68 -9.16
C LEU A 62 15.42 -3.11 -8.82
N LEU A 63 15.77 -4.39 -9.08
CA LEU A 63 17.15 -4.89 -8.96
C LEU A 63 18.08 -4.10 -9.87
N TYR A 64 17.68 -3.83 -11.13
CA TYR A 64 18.47 -2.99 -12.03
C TYR A 64 18.71 -1.60 -11.44
N LEU A 65 17.70 -0.94 -10.91
CA LEU A 65 17.84 0.39 -10.31
C LEU A 65 18.77 0.40 -9.10
N HIS A 66 18.74 -0.66 -8.28
CA HIS A 66 19.51 -0.76 -7.05
C HIS A 66 20.96 -1.16 -7.27
N GLN A 67 21.27 -1.99 -8.29
CA GLN A 67 22.59 -2.60 -8.44
C GLN A 67 23.24 -2.44 -9.81
N TYR A 68 22.48 -2.51 -10.90
CA TYR A 68 23.02 -2.62 -12.25
C TYR A 68 22.97 -1.32 -13.03
N SER A 69 22.22 -0.31 -12.58
CA SER A 69 22.25 0.99 -13.20
C SER A 69 23.57 1.70 -12.88
N ARG A 70 23.97 2.65 -13.76
CA ARG A 70 25.23 3.42 -13.61
C ARG A 70 25.36 4.10 -12.23
N VAL A 71 24.24 4.46 -11.63
CA VAL A 71 24.15 5.08 -10.32
C VAL A 71 23.04 4.36 -9.54
N ARG A 72 23.21 4.21 -8.23
CA ARG A 72 22.14 3.61 -7.40
C ARG A 72 20.96 4.54 -7.33
N ILE A 73 19.78 4.05 -7.73
CA ILE A 73 18.52 4.80 -7.74
C ILE A 73 17.56 4.16 -6.74
N ILE A 74 17.07 4.95 -5.78
CA ILE A 74 16.02 4.60 -4.86
C ILE A 74 14.75 5.30 -5.34
N HIS A 75 13.70 4.54 -5.64
CA HIS A 75 12.48 5.04 -6.28
C HIS A 75 11.59 5.85 -5.33
N ARG A 76 11.39 5.38 -4.09
CA ARG A 76 10.66 6.01 -2.98
C ARG A 76 9.14 6.13 -3.14
N ASP A 77 8.58 5.84 -4.32
CA ASP A 77 7.12 5.86 -4.55
C ASP A 77 6.67 4.68 -5.43
N LEU A 78 7.18 3.48 -5.12
CA LEU A 78 6.76 2.26 -5.82
C LEU A 78 5.33 1.89 -5.35
N LYS A 79 4.41 1.80 -6.31
CA LYS A 79 2.98 1.48 -6.09
C LYS A 79 2.34 0.99 -7.39
N ALA A 80 1.16 0.39 -7.30
CA ALA A 80 0.47 -0.18 -8.47
C ALA A 80 0.24 0.84 -9.60
N SER A 81 -0.08 2.11 -9.29
CA SER A 81 -0.31 3.14 -10.33
C SER A 81 0.95 3.56 -11.08
N ASN A 82 2.13 3.28 -10.53
CA ASN A 82 3.44 3.60 -11.12
C ASN A 82 4.04 2.39 -11.86
N ILE A 83 3.28 1.30 -11.98
CA ILE A 83 3.63 0.15 -12.83
C ILE A 83 2.76 0.23 -14.09
N LEU A 84 3.40 0.48 -15.21
CA LEU A 84 2.77 0.47 -16.52
C LEU A 84 2.96 -0.90 -17.15
N LEU A 85 1.92 -1.41 -17.80
CA LEU A 85 1.99 -2.67 -18.55
C LEU A 85 1.98 -2.35 -20.03
N ASP A 86 2.90 -2.94 -20.79
CA ASP A 86 2.86 -2.85 -22.24
C ASP A 86 1.80 -3.83 -22.83
N LYS A 87 1.70 -3.88 -24.18
CA LYS A 87 0.73 -4.75 -24.86
C LYS A 87 0.92 -6.25 -24.59
N ASP A 88 2.13 -6.65 -24.23
CA ASP A 88 2.51 -8.03 -23.93
C ASP A 88 2.54 -8.29 -22.41
N MET A 89 1.93 -7.38 -21.61
CA MET A 89 1.83 -7.41 -20.15
C MET A 89 3.18 -7.31 -19.43
N ASN A 90 4.27 -6.86 -20.11
CA ASN A 90 5.53 -6.63 -19.44
C ASN A 90 5.45 -5.35 -18.60
N PRO A 91 5.85 -5.41 -17.31
CA PRO A 91 5.80 -4.26 -16.41
C PRO A 91 6.96 -3.30 -16.67
N LYS A 92 6.66 -2.01 -16.53
CA LYS A 92 7.63 -0.91 -16.59
C LYS A 92 7.43 0.00 -15.39
N ILE A 93 8.47 0.16 -14.59
CA ILE A 93 8.46 1.11 -13.47
C ILE A 93 8.48 2.52 -14.05
N SER A 94 7.61 3.38 -13.55
CA SER A 94 7.43 4.76 -14.03
C SER A 94 7.35 5.74 -12.86
N ASP A 95 7.33 7.05 -13.15
CA ASP A 95 7.23 8.14 -12.17
C ASP A 95 8.43 8.23 -11.21
N PHE A 96 9.57 8.62 -11.76
CA PHE A 96 10.80 8.86 -11.00
C PHE A 96 10.86 10.27 -10.34
N GLY A 97 9.74 10.98 -10.23
CA GLY A 97 9.67 12.33 -9.67
C GLY A 97 10.14 12.43 -8.22
N MET A 98 10.06 11.34 -7.47
CA MET A 98 10.53 11.26 -6.08
C MET A 98 11.84 10.49 -5.92
N ALA A 99 12.39 9.94 -7.01
CA ALA A 99 13.58 9.11 -6.96
C ALA A 99 14.82 9.89 -6.46
N ARG A 100 15.74 9.17 -5.84
CA ARG A 100 17.01 9.70 -5.37
C ARG A 100 18.18 8.86 -5.89
N ILE A 101 19.18 9.57 -6.34
CA ILE A 101 20.46 8.99 -6.72
C ILE A 101 21.33 8.98 -5.46
N CYS A 102 21.79 7.81 -5.04
CA CYS A 102 22.76 7.65 -3.98
C CYS A 102 24.14 7.46 -4.61
N GLY A 103 25.07 8.35 -4.28
CA GLY A 103 26.46 8.31 -4.78
C GLY A 103 27.36 7.49 -3.87
N GLY A 104 28.39 6.86 -4.43
CA GLY A 104 29.43 6.17 -3.67
C GLY A 104 28.92 4.99 -2.85
N ASN A 105 29.46 4.84 -1.63
CA ASN A 105 29.16 3.74 -0.71
C ASN A 105 27.96 4.04 0.22
N GLU A 106 27.18 5.08 -0.04
CA GLU A 106 26.02 5.38 0.80
C GLU A 106 24.94 4.32 0.63
N LEU A 107 24.65 3.58 1.70
CA LEU A 107 23.62 2.53 1.72
C LEU A 107 22.25 3.09 2.06
N GLN A 108 22.20 4.24 2.75
CA GLN A 108 21.00 4.96 3.18
C GLN A 108 21.22 6.46 3.16
N ALA A 109 20.15 7.22 3.10
CA ALA A 109 20.17 8.67 3.19
C ALA A 109 18.94 9.18 3.98
N ASN A 110 19.03 10.43 4.47
CA ASN A 110 17.98 11.06 5.25
C ASN A 110 17.35 12.21 4.50
N THR A 111 16.07 12.44 4.76
CA THR A 111 15.35 13.60 4.24
C THR A 111 14.43 14.19 5.32
N SER A 112 14.44 15.51 5.44
CA SER A 112 13.47 16.23 6.26
C SER A 112 12.09 16.33 5.59
N ARG A 113 12.03 16.09 4.27
CA ARG A 113 10.78 16.09 3.51
C ARG A 113 10.38 14.66 3.15
N ILE A 114 9.49 14.08 3.95
CA ILE A 114 8.91 12.77 3.71
C ILE A 114 7.81 12.94 2.66
N VAL A 115 7.95 12.27 1.53
CA VAL A 115 7.02 12.30 0.38
C VAL A 115 6.86 10.88 -0.17
N GLY A 116 5.67 10.55 -0.68
CA GLY A 116 5.36 9.23 -1.21
C GLY A 116 3.89 8.87 -0.95
N THR A 117 3.54 7.64 -1.16
CA THR A 117 2.18 7.14 -1.03
C THR A 117 2.01 6.39 0.30
N TYR A 118 1.13 6.92 1.17
CA TYR A 118 0.81 6.26 2.43
C TYR A 118 0.33 4.80 2.19
N GLY A 119 0.81 3.89 3.03
CA GLY A 119 0.54 2.45 2.92
C GLY A 119 1.60 1.68 2.12
N TYR A 120 2.46 2.35 1.33
CA TYR A 120 3.60 1.74 0.65
C TYR A 120 4.95 2.15 1.25
N MET A 121 4.96 3.19 2.09
CA MET A 121 6.17 3.65 2.76
C MET A 121 6.60 2.67 3.85
N SER A 122 7.89 2.39 3.93
CA SER A 122 8.48 1.65 5.05
C SER A 122 8.46 2.46 6.35
N PRO A 123 8.48 1.82 7.54
CA PRO A 123 8.36 2.53 8.81
C PRO A 123 9.49 3.52 9.04
N GLU A 124 10.74 3.16 8.79
CA GLU A 124 11.91 4.04 8.94
C GLU A 124 11.84 5.26 8.02
N TYR A 125 11.24 5.10 6.83
CA TYR A 125 11.05 6.22 5.93
C TYR A 125 9.89 7.11 6.36
N ALA A 126 8.76 6.52 6.75
CA ALA A 126 7.57 7.26 7.15
C ALA A 126 7.75 8.03 8.47
N LEU A 127 8.53 7.50 9.42
CA LEU A 127 8.67 8.07 10.76
C LEU A 127 9.93 8.94 10.92
N GLU A 128 11.04 8.54 10.29
CA GLU A 128 12.36 9.14 10.50
C GLU A 128 12.93 9.81 9.25
N GLY A 129 12.30 9.62 8.08
CA GLY A 129 12.81 10.14 6.81
C GLY A 129 14.03 9.39 6.30
N ILE A 130 14.36 8.24 6.88
CA ILE A 130 15.47 7.39 6.47
C ILE A 130 15.03 6.52 5.30
N PHE A 131 15.68 6.65 4.17
CA PHE A 131 15.39 5.85 2.98
C PHE A 131 16.61 5.12 2.45
N SER A 132 16.38 3.94 1.91
CA SER A 132 17.41 3.06 1.35
C SER A 132 16.79 2.15 0.28
N ILE A 133 17.60 1.29 -0.33
CA ILE A 133 17.09 0.20 -1.18
C ILE A 133 16.07 -0.69 -0.45
N LYS A 134 16.20 -0.81 0.90
CA LYS A 134 15.26 -1.61 1.72
C LYS A 134 13.89 -0.97 1.88
N SER A 135 13.80 0.36 1.70
CA SER A 135 12.50 1.08 1.66
C SER A 135 11.73 0.74 0.38
N ASP A 136 12.41 0.62 -0.77
CA ASP A 136 11.79 0.16 -2.01
C ASP A 136 11.41 -1.33 -1.95
N VAL A 137 12.22 -2.16 -1.27
CA VAL A 137 11.87 -3.58 -1.01
C VAL A 137 10.57 -3.68 -0.23
N PHE A 138 10.38 -2.84 0.79
CA PHE A 138 9.13 -2.79 1.55
C PHE A 138 7.94 -2.46 0.63
N SER A 139 8.06 -1.41 -0.18
CA SER A 139 7.03 -1.01 -1.14
C SER A 139 6.73 -2.12 -2.16
N PHE A 140 7.76 -2.85 -2.61
CA PHE A 140 7.60 -4.02 -3.46
C PHE A 140 6.81 -5.13 -2.77
N GLY A 141 7.08 -5.42 -1.49
CA GLY A 141 6.36 -6.43 -0.71
C GLY A 141 4.86 -6.09 -0.58
N VAL A 142 4.53 -4.81 -0.33
CA VAL A 142 3.13 -4.34 -0.32
C VAL A 142 2.47 -4.57 -1.68
N LEU A 143 3.15 -4.19 -2.76
CA LEU A 143 2.64 -4.36 -4.12
C LEU A 143 2.46 -5.85 -4.48
N LEU A 144 3.38 -6.70 -4.06
CA LEU A 144 3.28 -8.15 -4.24
C LEU A 144 2.04 -8.74 -3.56
N LEU A 145 1.76 -8.33 -2.29
CA LEU A 145 0.53 -8.74 -1.61
C LEU A 145 -0.72 -8.26 -2.35
N GLU A 146 -0.71 -7.03 -2.89
CA GLU A 146 -1.84 -6.52 -3.68
C GLU A 146 -2.06 -7.33 -4.97
N ILE A 147 -0.99 -7.70 -5.67
CA ILE A 147 -1.07 -8.49 -6.91
C ILE A 147 -1.63 -9.89 -6.64
N VAL A 148 -1.12 -10.57 -5.61
CA VAL A 148 -1.52 -11.95 -5.27
C VAL A 148 -2.95 -12.00 -4.73
N SER A 149 -3.32 -11.05 -3.88
CA SER A 149 -4.65 -11.04 -3.25
C SER A 149 -5.73 -10.37 -4.08
N GLY A 150 -5.37 -9.60 -5.09
CA GLY A 150 -6.31 -8.74 -5.80
C GLY A 150 -6.94 -7.66 -4.93
N LYS A 151 -6.44 -7.40 -3.71
CA LYS A 151 -6.95 -6.42 -2.74
C LYS A 151 -6.02 -5.21 -2.68
N LYS A 152 -6.52 -4.06 -2.25
CA LYS A 152 -5.71 -2.86 -2.01
C LYS A 152 -5.22 -2.83 -0.57
N ASN A 153 -4.00 -2.36 -0.32
CA ASN A 153 -3.47 -2.23 1.04
C ASN A 153 -4.35 -1.35 1.95
N THR A 154 -4.95 -0.30 1.41
CA THR A 154 -5.86 0.61 2.13
C THR A 154 -7.32 0.15 2.12
N GLY A 155 -7.59 -1.14 2.16
CA GLY A 155 -8.93 -1.73 2.19
C GLY A 155 -9.48 -1.90 3.61
N LEU A 156 -10.80 -2.14 3.71
CA LEU A 156 -11.41 -2.66 4.94
C LEU A 156 -11.33 -4.19 4.90
N TYR A 157 -10.77 -4.79 5.92
CA TYR A 157 -10.58 -6.23 6.05
C TYR A 157 -11.53 -6.83 7.10
N ARG A 158 -11.92 -8.10 6.93
CA ARG A 158 -12.87 -8.79 7.81
C ARG A 158 -12.34 -9.07 9.22
N THR A 159 -11.03 -9.09 9.36
CA THR A 159 -10.35 -9.16 10.65
C THR A 159 -10.24 -7.76 11.22
N ASP A 160 -9.91 -7.63 12.50
CA ASP A 160 -9.63 -6.34 13.13
C ASP A 160 -8.39 -5.64 12.55
N SER A 161 -7.83 -6.19 11.47
CA SER A 161 -6.67 -5.68 10.75
C SER A 161 -7.00 -4.41 9.98
N LEU A 162 -6.20 -3.36 10.17
CA LEU A 162 -6.40 -2.04 9.58
C LEU A 162 -5.92 -1.94 8.11
N ASN A 163 -5.15 -2.93 7.64
CA ASN A 163 -4.54 -2.94 6.31
C ASN A 163 -4.26 -4.36 5.82
N LEU A 164 -3.82 -4.49 4.56
CA LEU A 164 -3.52 -5.77 3.93
C LEU A 164 -2.36 -6.52 4.60
N LEU A 165 -1.37 -5.80 5.13
CA LEU A 165 -0.20 -6.41 5.79
C LEU A 165 -0.62 -7.16 7.05
N GLY A 166 -1.41 -6.52 7.92
CA GLY A 166 -1.96 -7.16 9.11
C GLY A 166 -2.85 -8.33 8.75
N TYR A 167 -3.73 -8.17 7.76
CA TYR A 167 -4.59 -9.25 7.30
C TYR A 167 -3.80 -10.45 6.77
N ALA A 168 -2.77 -10.21 5.96
CA ALA A 168 -1.90 -11.28 5.45
C ALA A 168 -1.13 -11.98 6.57
N TRP A 169 -0.69 -11.23 7.58
CA TRP A 169 -0.02 -11.77 8.76
C TRP A 169 -0.93 -12.65 9.62
N ASP A 170 -2.17 -12.19 9.88
CA ASP A 170 -3.15 -12.96 10.63
C ASP A 170 -3.46 -14.30 9.95
N LEU A 171 -3.65 -14.29 8.62
CA LEU A 171 -3.86 -15.51 7.85
C LEU A 171 -2.61 -16.41 7.80
N TRP A 172 -1.40 -15.82 7.76
CA TRP A 172 -0.15 -16.57 7.80
C TRP A 172 0.02 -17.29 9.15
N THR A 173 -0.17 -16.60 10.25
CA THR A 173 -0.01 -17.15 11.60
C THR A 173 -1.09 -18.16 11.98
N SER A 174 -2.28 -18.05 11.41
CA SER A 174 -3.39 -19.00 11.58
C SER A 174 -3.35 -20.19 10.62
N ASN A 175 -2.34 -20.30 9.75
CA ASN A 175 -2.23 -21.32 8.70
C ASN A 175 -3.39 -21.32 7.68
N THR A 176 -4.07 -20.20 7.51
CA THR A 176 -5.15 -20.02 6.52
C THR A 176 -4.76 -19.10 5.37
N THR A 177 -3.48 -19.01 5.06
CA THR A 177 -2.90 -18.08 4.07
C THR A 177 -3.56 -18.17 2.69
N LEU A 178 -4.10 -19.32 2.31
CA LEU A 178 -4.80 -19.48 1.03
C LEU A 178 -6.04 -18.59 0.92
N GLU A 179 -6.67 -18.19 2.03
CA GLU A 179 -7.80 -17.25 2.03
C GLU A 179 -7.42 -15.83 1.61
N LEU A 180 -6.10 -15.52 1.60
CA LEU A 180 -5.58 -14.25 1.10
C LEU A 180 -5.69 -14.14 -0.42
N ILE A 181 -5.53 -15.28 -1.12
CA ILE A 181 -5.39 -15.37 -2.57
C ILE A 181 -6.65 -14.84 -3.26
N ASP A 182 -6.46 -14.20 -4.42
CA ASP A 182 -7.57 -13.77 -5.25
C ASP A 182 -8.41 -14.99 -5.69
N PRO A 183 -9.72 -15.03 -5.39
CA PRO A 183 -10.58 -16.17 -5.76
C PRO A 183 -10.55 -16.52 -7.26
N ILE A 184 -10.19 -15.60 -8.13
CA ILE A 184 -10.06 -15.87 -9.58
C ILE A 184 -8.91 -16.86 -9.87
N LEU A 185 -7.95 -16.98 -8.96
CA LEU A 185 -6.80 -17.87 -9.10
C LEU A 185 -7.06 -19.28 -8.55
N GLU A 186 -8.23 -19.52 -7.93
CA GLU A 186 -8.56 -20.82 -7.30
C GLU A 186 -8.79 -21.94 -8.32
N ASP A 187 -9.29 -21.60 -9.52
CA ASP A 187 -9.59 -22.56 -10.60
C ASP A 187 -8.37 -22.88 -11.47
N GLU A 188 -7.30 -22.14 -11.36
CA GLU A 188 -6.07 -22.41 -12.07
C GLU A 188 -5.26 -23.49 -11.35
N TYR A 189 -4.67 -24.39 -12.13
CA TYR A 189 -3.72 -25.43 -11.70
C TYR A 189 -2.44 -24.85 -11.06
N SER A 190 -2.49 -23.63 -10.59
CA SER A 190 -1.42 -22.97 -9.85
C SER A 190 -1.15 -23.79 -8.60
N SER A 191 0.04 -24.34 -8.51
CA SER A 191 0.46 -25.06 -7.32
C SER A 191 0.21 -24.17 -6.10
N LYS A 192 -0.66 -24.60 -5.16
CA LYS A 192 -0.91 -23.89 -3.88
C LYS A 192 0.41 -23.55 -3.18
N HIS A 193 1.40 -24.41 -3.36
CA HIS A 193 2.75 -24.18 -2.86
C HIS A 193 3.40 -22.91 -3.43
N MET A 194 3.22 -22.64 -4.73
CA MET A 194 3.76 -21.43 -5.35
C MET A 194 3.07 -20.19 -4.81
N LEU A 195 1.74 -20.20 -4.69
CA LEU A 195 0.98 -19.09 -4.12
C LEU A 195 1.44 -18.77 -2.69
N LEU A 196 1.59 -19.79 -1.84
CA LEU A 196 2.10 -19.63 -0.48
C LEU A 196 3.54 -19.10 -0.46
N ARG A 197 4.38 -19.54 -1.41
CA ARG A 197 5.73 -19.05 -1.56
C ARG A 197 5.78 -17.56 -1.87
N TYR A 198 4.94 -17.06 -2.77
CA TYR A 198 4.88 -15.64 -3.12
C TYR A 198 4.38 -14.79 -1.93
N VAL A 199 3.42 -15.29 -1.14
CA VAL A 199 3.00 -14.62 0.10
C VAL A 199 4.13 -14.58 1.12
N ASN A 200 4.90 -15.69 1.28
CA ASN A 200 6.08 -15.70 2.17
C ASN A 200 7.11 -14.65 1.74
N ILE A 201 7.48 -14.59 0.45
CA ILE A 201 8.40 -13.58 -0.08
C ILE A 201 7.90 -12.17 0.20
N ALA A 202 6.61 -11.91 0.00
CA ALA A 202 6.02 -10.61 0.29
C ALA A 202 6.15 -10.26 1.79
N LEU A 203 5.82 -11.19 2.69
CA LEU A 203 5.95 -10.99 4.14
C LEU A 203 7.40 -10.75 4.56
N LEU A 204 8.38 -11.42 3.93
CA LEU A 204 9.81 -11.14 4.16
C LEU A 204 10.19 -9.72 3.74
N CYS A 205 9.58 -9.18 2.69
CA CYS A 205 9.85 -7.82 2.21
C CYS A 205 9.25 -6.74 3.11
N VAL A 206 8.13 -7.00 3.81
CA VAL A 206 7.41 -6.00 4.63
C VAL A 206 7.72 -6.09 6.12
N GLN A 207 8.79 -6.78 6.52
CA GLN A 207 9.23 -6.85 7.93
C GLN A 207 9.52 -5.47 8.48
N GLU A 208 9.32 -5.27 9.79
CA GLU A 208 9.47 -3.99 10.47
C GLU A 208 10.89 -3.43 10.33
N SER A 209 11.90 -4.23 10.71
CA SER A 209 13.30 -3.83 10.57
C SER A 209 13.77 -3.92 9.12
N ALA A 210 14.41 -2.87 8.62
CA ALA A 210 15.04 -2.84 7.30
C ALA A 210 16.11 -3.95 7.13
N ASP A 211 16.85 -4.27 8.19
CA ASP A 211 17.90 -5.29 8.17
C ASP A 211 17.34 -6.70 7.97
N ASP A 212 16.14 -6.95 8.47
CA ASP A 212 15.46 -8.24 8.32
C ASP A 212 14.92 -8.47 6.89
N ARG A 213 14.71 -7.39 6.12
CA ARG A 213 14.23 -7.50 4.74
C ARG A 213 15.32 -8.00 3.82
N PRO A 214 15.00 -8.83 2.81
CA PRO A 214 15.95 -9.24 1.77
C PRO A 214 16.42 -8.03 0.94
N THR A 215 17.47 -8.20 0.15
CA THR A 215 17.78 -7.31 -0.98
C THR A 215 16.95 -7.70 -2.20
N MET A 216 16.85 -6.82 -3.21
CA MET A 216 16.17 -7.22 -4.46
C MET A 216 16.85 -8.37 -5.19
N ASN A 217 18.17 -8.55 -5.03
CA ASN A 217 18.87 -9.71 -5.55
C ASN A 217 18.41 -11.01 -4.87
N ASP A 218 18.23 -10.98 -3.55
CA ASP A 218 17.69 -12.13 -2.80
C ASP A 218 16.25 -12.41 -3.22
N VAL A 219 15.42 -11.35 -3.39
CA VAL A 219 14.02 -11.47 -3.82
C VAL A 219 13.94 -12.14 -5.19
N VAL A 220 14.72 -11.67 -6.17
CA VAL A 220 14.76 -12.28 -7.51
C VAL A 220 15.19 -13.74 -7.42
N SER A 221 16.23 -14.05 -6.64
CA SER A 221 16.66 -15.44 -6.43
C SER A 221 15.56 -16.30 -5.81
N MET A 222 14.81 -15.76 -4.82
CA MET A 222 13.71 -16.47 -4.19
C MET A 222 12.51 -16.68 -5.14
N LEU A 223 12.24 -15.75 -6.05
CA LEU A 223 11.18 -15.88 -7.05
C LEU A 223 11.53 -16.91 -8.13
N THR A 224 12.78 -16.94 -8.61
CA THR A 224 13.21 -17.79 -9.73
C THR A 224 13.65 -19.20 -9.30
N ASN A 225 14.08 -19.39 -8.06
CA ASN A 225 14.52 -20.70 -7.55
C ASN A 225 13.47 -21.31 -6.62
N GLU A 226 12.54 -22.07 -7.21
CA GLU A 226 11.46 -22.73 -6.47
C GLU A 226 11.92 -23.74 -5.41
N ALA A 227 13.09 -24.36 -5.62
CA ALA A 227 13.65 -25.35 -4.71
C ALA A 227 14.32 -24.74 -3.48
N ALA A 228 14.63 -23.42 -3.50
CA ALA A 228 15.26 -22.76 -2.37
C ALA A 228 14.30 -22.66 -1.18
N ALA A 229 14.75 -23.15 -0.02
CA ALA A 229 14.01 -22.97 1.23
C ALA A 229 13.97 -21.49 1.62
N LEU A 230 12.78 -21.00 1.95
CA LEU A 230 12.58 -19.66 2.46
C LEU A 230 12.62 -19.67 3.98
N ARG A 231 13.17 -18.61 4.58
CA ARG A 231 13.07 -18.40 6.03
C ARG A 231 11.63 -18.02 6.41
N SER A 232 11.24 -18.29 7.64
CA SER A 232 9.97 -17.81 8.17
C SER A 232 10.01 -16.30 8.32
N PRO A 233 8.97 -15.57 7.91
CA PRO A 233 8.89 -14.13 8.11
C PRO A 233 8.66 -13.80 9.58
N LYS A 234 9.19 -12.66 10.01
CA LYS A 234 8.84 -12.02 11.27
C LYS A 234 7.60 -11.13 11.07
N GLN A 235 7.05 -10.61 12.14
CA GLN A 235 5.89 -9.72 12.09
C GLN A 235 6.14 -8.53 11.17
N PRO A 236 5.20 -8.23 10.25
CA PRO A 236 5.29 -7.07 9.37
C PRO A 236 5.12 -5.75 10.14
N ALA A 237 5.66 -4.68 9.58
CA ALA A 237 5.34 -3.34 10.02
C ALA A 237 3.84 -3.04 9.87
N PHE A 238 3.32 -2.16 10.74
CA PHE A 238 1.92 -1.70 10.70
C PHE A 238 0.84 -2.80 10.80
N SER A 239 1.20 -3.98 11.29
CA SER A 239 0.30 -5.13 11.45
C SER A 239 -0.51 -5.15 12.74
N PHE A 240 -0.66 -4.01 13.43
CA PHE A 240 -1.37 -3.94 14.71
C PHE A 240 -2.87 -4.21 14.56
N VAL A 241 -3.36 -5.16 15.36
CA VAL A 241 -4.78 -5.38 15.62
C VAL A 241 -5.29 -4.25 16.52
N ARG A 242 -6.46 -3.72 16.22
CA ARG A 242 -7.16 -2.79 17.10
C ARG A 242 -7.61 -3.58 18.34
N ASN A 243 -6.80 -3.60 19.41
CA ASN A 243 -7.26 -4.10 20.69
C ASN A 243 -8.46 -3.25 21.14
N THR A 244 -9.65 -3.79 21.05
CA THR A 244 -10.80 -3.28 21.77
C THR A 244 -10.44 -3.31 23.25
N VAL A 245 -10.13 -2.15 23.79
CA VAL A 245 -9.95 -1.96 25.23
C VAL A 245 -11.31 -2.31 25.86
N THR A 246 -11.45 -3.55 26.31
CA THR A 246 -12.46 -3.90 27.31
C THR A 246 -12.07 -3.13 28.55
N SER A 247 -12.78 -2.03 28.80
CA SER A 247 -12.71 -1.24 30.01
C SER A 247 -13.16 -2.08 31.20
N THR A 248 -12.24 -2.81 31.81
CA THR A 248 -12.36 -3.24 33.19
C THR A 248 -11.90 -2.07 34.06
N SER A 249 -12.88 -1.42 34.66
CA SER A 249 -12.70 -0.42 35.69
C SER A 249 -11.87 -0.97 36.84
N SER A 250 -10.64 -0.47 37.00
CA SER A 250 -9.94 -0.49 38.26
C SER A 250 -9.20 0.82 38.42
N THR A 251 -9.61 1.53 39.47
CA THR A 251 -9.08 2.77 40.04
C THR A 251 -7.58 2.71 40.28
N GLY A 252 -6.82 3.71 39.85
CA GLY A 252 -5.50 3.99 40.40
C GLY A 252 -4.52 4.76 39.53
N LYS A 253 -4.41 6.06 39.82
CA LYS A 253 -3.29 6.99 39.59
C LYS A 253 -2.95 7.39 38.14
N THR A 254 -3.22 8.66 37.88
CA THR A 254 -2.75 9.52 36.80
C THR A 254 -1.24 9.67 36.79
N GLU A 255 -0.59 9.26 35.69
CA GLU A 255 0.67 9.86 35.25
C GLU A 255 0.43 10.45 33.87
N ASP A 256 0.68 11.76 33.75
CA ASP A 256 0.53 12.52 32.50
C ASP A 256 1.57 12.07 31.46
N CYS A 257 1.13 11.35 30.45
CA CYS A 257 1.90 11.17 29.22
C CYS A 257 1.35 12.13 28.15
N SER A 258 2.16 13.14 27.84
CA SER A 258 1.93 14.10 26.76
C SER A 258 1.85 13.36 25.42
N VAL A 259 0.64 13.28 24.86
CA VAL A 259 0.40 12.74 23.52
C VAL A 259 0.62 13.86 22.51
N ASN A 260 1.71 13.81 21.74
CA ASN A 260 1.91 14.66 20.58
C ASN A 260 0.88 14.28 19.51
N GLN A 261 -0.13 15.13 19.32
CA GLN A 261 -1.06 15.01 18.21
C GLN A 261 -0.34 15.37 16.90
N VAL A 262 -0.12 14.36 16.06
CA VAL A 262 0.32 14.57 14.66
C VAL A 262 -0.90 14.99 13.86
N THR A 263 -0.93 16.24 13.43
CA THR A 263 -1.96 16.74 12.51
C THR A 263 -1.64 16.25 11.10
N ILE A 264 -2.45 15.33 10.57
CA ILE A 264 -2.33 14.85 9.20
C ILE A 264 -3.15 15.76 8.31
N SER A 265 -2.50 16.59 7.49
CA SER A 265 -3.15 17.32 6.41
C SER A 265 -3.26 16.42 5.17
N ILE A 266 -4.51 16.10 4.81
CA ILE A 266 -4.83 15.41 3.55
C ILE A 266 -4.79 16.46 2.45
N LEU A 267 -3.77 16.43 1.60
CA LEU A 267 -3.75 17.20 0.35
C LEU A 267 -4.49 16.39 -0.72
N GLU A 268 -5.70 16.82 -1.07
CA GLU A 268 -6.38 16.35 -2.28
C GLU A 268 -5.65 16.88 -3.51
N ALA A 269 -5.27 15.96 -4.40
CA ALA A 269 -4.71 16.32 -5.69
C ALA A 269 -5.80 16.92 -6.58
N ARG A 270 -5.52 18.09 -7.16
CA ARG A 270 -6.32 18.74 -8.23
C ARG A 270 -6.16 17.98 -9.54
#